data_309751f09f82d95d3dc24788f6d34606
#
_entry.id   309751f09f82d95d3dc24788f6d34606
#
_cell.length_a   1.000
_cell.length_b   1.000
_cell.length_c   1.000
_cell.angle_alpha   90.00
_cell.angle_beta   90.00
_cell.angle_gamma   90.00
#
_symmetry.space_group_name_H-M   'P 1'
#
loop_
_entity.id
_entity.type
_entity.pdbx_description
1 polymer ?
#
loop_
_entity_poly.entity_id
_entity_poly.type
_entity_poly.pdbx_seq_one_letter_code
_entity_poly.pdbx_strand_id
1 'polypeptide(L)'
;MRLLHVTDFHFREPWFHWLAAQATNYDACCLTGDMLDMFPGSRIGLRTQARWVRDWLREFPGQLYACTGNHDWWPSDHRVVDNDADGGWLRKAARESVMVDGTCVLRDGYRFVCCPWANAPVVEGEEPAVLLVHAPPLATPISSDLGREVGDPEVAAAVGNLPFGSLVLSGHIHDPRRWHARLGGAWCFNPGVDRSAAIPSHIVIDTATKEATFRGFGREIGPMRWADAD
;
A
#
# COMPACT_ATOMS: atom_id res chain seq x y z
N MET A 1 -10.67 -9.50 -10.71
CA MET A 1 -10.33 -9.56 -9.24
C MET A 1 -10.95 -8.39 -8.50
N ARG A 2 -11.37 -8.64 -7.26
CA ARG A 2 -11.75 -7.58 -6.31
C ARG A 2 -10.65 -7.40 -5.28
N LEU A 3 -10.06 -6.21 -5.24
CA LEU A 3 -8.98 -5.86 -4.33
C LEU A 3 -9.49 -4.90 -3.25
N LEU A 4 -9.00 -5.05 -2.02
CA LEU A 4 -9.21 -4.10 -0.93
C LEU A 4 -7.88 -3.40 -0.62
N HIS A 5 -7.79 -2.11 -0.92
CA HIS A 5 -6.59 -1.31 -0.66
C HIS A 5 -6.74 -0.46 0.60
N VAL A 6 -5.78 -0.59 1.50
CA VAL A 6 -5.63 0.17 2.76
C VAL A 6 -4.18 0.61 2.94
N THR A 7 -3.95 1.59 3.81
CA THR A 7 -2.63 2.16 4.08
C THR A 7 -2.54 2.79 5.46
N ASP A 8 -1.32 3.07 5.94
CA ASP A 8 -1.02 3.98 7.05
C ASP A 8 -1.78 3.63 8.35
N PHE A 9 -1.69 2.39 8.79
CA PHE A 9 -2.38 1.93 10.00
C PHE A 9 -1.80 2.51 11.29
N HIS A 10 -0.52 2.92 11.28
CA HIS A 10 0.16 3.50 12.42
C HIS A 10 -0.17 2.79 13.73
N PHE A 11 0.00 1.49 13.71
CA PHE A 11 -0.22 0.57 14.83
C PHE A 11 -1.60 0.67 15.49
N ARG A 12 -2.65 0.98 14.73
CA ARG A 12 -4.03 0.93 15.21
C ARG A 12 -4.57 -0.49 15.15
N GLU A 13 -4.40 -1.25 16.21
CA GLU A 13 -4.81 -2.66 16.29
C GLU A 13 -6.25 -2.94 15.81
N PRO A 14 -7.29 -2.10 16.11
CA PRO A 14 -8.62 -2.32 15.57
C PRO A 14 -8.70 -2.35 14.04
N TRP A 15 -7.83 -1.62 13.33
CA TRP A 15 -7.81 -1.59 11.88
C TRP A 15 -7.21 -2.87 11.28
N PHE A 16 -6.20 -3.44 11.95
CA PHE A 16 -5.67 -4.76 11.58
C PHE A 16 -6.73 -5.85 11.73
N HIS A 17 -7.48 -5.84 12.85
CA HIS A 17 -8.58 -6.78 13.05
C HIS A 17 -9.71 -6.59 12.04
N TRP A 18 -10.06 -5.34 11.72
CA TRP A 18 -11.03 -5.05 10.69
C TRP A 18 -10.58 -5.59 9.32
N LEU A 19 -9.32 -5.37 8.92
CA LEU A 19 -8.80 -5.86 7.64
C LEU A 19 -8.83 -7.40 7.57
N ALA A 20 -8.44 -8.08 8.64
CA ALA A 20 -8.52 -9.54 8.70
C ALA A 20 -9.96 -10.05 8.57
N ALA A 21 -10.93 -9.36 9.18
CA ALA A 21 -12.35 -9.71 9.05
C ALA A 21 -12.90 -9.47 7.63
N GLN A 22 -12.27 -8.60 6.83
CA GLN A 22 -12.65 -8.37 5.44
C GLN A 22 -12.00 -9.36 4.46
N ALA A 23 -10.94 -10.06 4.85
CA ALA A 23 -10.07 -10.81 3.95
C ALA A 23 -10.78 -11.79 3.00
N THR A 24 -11.84 -12.45 3.48
CA THR A 24 -12.61 -13.43 2.69
C THR A 24 -13.62 -12.81 1.72
N ASN A 25 -13.83 -11.49 1.80
CA ASN A 25 -14.75 -10.79 0.92
C ASN A 25 -14.07 -10.29 -0.38
N TYR A 26 -12.75 -10.46 -0.48
CA TYR A 26 -11.93 -9.96 -1.58
C TYR A 26 -10.95 -11.04 -2.06
N ASP A 27 -10.57 -10.97 -3.35
CA ASP A 27 -9.57 -11.87 -3.92
C ASP A 27 -8.17 -11.60 -3.35
N ALA A 28 -7.91 -10.33 -2.97
CA ALA A 28 -6.72 -9.95 -2.22
C ALA A 28 -6.93 -8.64 -1.46
N CYS A 29 -6.23 -8.51 -0.32
CA CYS A 29 -6.01 -7.26 0.39
C CYS A 29 -4.64 -6.69 0.03
N CYS A 30 -4.53 -5.36 -0.05
CA CYS A 30 -3.30 -4.63 -0.33
C CYS A 30 -3.06 -3.60 0.77
N LEU A 31 -1.93 -3.72 1.48
CA LEU A 31 -1.55 -2.82 2.59
C LEU A 31 -0.26 -2.09 2.22
N THR A 32 -0.37 -0.79 1.95
CA THR A 32 0.71 0.01 1.38
C THR A 32 1.46 0.84 2.42
N GLY A 33 2.10 0.15 3.37
CA GLY A 33 3.06 0.74 4.29
C GLY A 33 2.48 1.43 5.52
N ASP A 34 3.40 1.93 6.34
CA ASP A 34 3.18 2.61 7.61
C ASP A 34 2.27 1.81 8.56
N MET A 35 2.63 0.53 8.72
CA MET A 35 1.99 -0.36 9.67
C MET A 35 2.35 -0.01 11.11
N LEU A 36 3.57 0.52 11.33
CA LEU A 36 4.08 0.88 12.64
C LEU A 36 3.86 2.36 12.96
N ASP A 37 3.85 2.70 14.25
CA ASP A 37 3.71 4.06 14.74
C ASP A 37 5.06 4.59 15.24
N MET A 38 5.69 5.48 14.47
CA MET A 38 6.91 6.21 14.85
C MET A 38 6.62 7.61 15.41
N PHE A 39 5.36 8.02 15.53
CA PHE A 39 5.04 9.35 16.02
C PHE A 39 5.49 9.56 17.47
N PRO A 40 5.96 10.78 17.81
CA PRO A 40 6.23 11.14 19.19
C PRO A 40 5.01 10.88 20.09
N GLY A 41 5.18 10.09 21.14
CA GLY A 41 4.08 9.73 22.04
C GLY A 41 3.59 8.29 21.89
N SER A 42 4.05 7.53 20.92
CA SER A 42 3.84 6.08 20.91
C SER A 42 4.41 5.46 22.18
N ARG A 43 3.56 4.69 22.88
CA ARG A 43 3.94 4.05 24.16
C ARG A 43 4.58 2.68 23.95
N ILE A 44 4.51 2.14 22.74
CA ILE A 44 4.98 0.81 22.38
C ILE A 44 6.16 0.95 21.44
N GLY A 45 7.31 0.41 21.81
CA GLY A 45 8.52 0.49 20.99
C GLY A 45 8.36 -0.25 19.65
N LEU A 46 8.99 0.27 18.58
CA LEU A 46 8.87 -0.22 17.20
C LEU A 46 9.11 -1.73 17.07
N ARG A 47 10.11 -2.29 17.73
CA ARG A 47 10.39 -3.73 17.68
C ARG A 47 9.25 -4.58 18.26
N THR A 48 8.54 -4.06 19.27
CA THR A 48 7.37 -4.73 19.85
C THR A 48 6.19 -4.66 18.89
N GLN A 49 5.96 -3.48 18.31
CA GLN A 49 4.95 -3.31 17.27
C GLN A 49 5.23 -4.23 16.06
N ALA A 50 6.45 -4.22 15.54
CA ALA A 50 6.86 -5.05 14.41
C ALA A 50 6.67 -6.56 14.68
N ARG A 51 6.94 -7.01 15.90
CA ARG A 51 6.68 -8.40 16.30
C ARG A 51 5.19 -8.71 16.24
N TRP A 52 4.37 -7.86 16.83
CA TRP A 52 2.91 -8.02 16.85
C TRP A 52 2.34 -8.04 15.43
N VAL A 53 2.72 -7.06 14.59
CA VAL A 53 2.24 -6.99 13.19
C VAL A 53 2.71 -8.21 12.38
N ARG A 54 3.96 -8.65 12.57
CA ARG A 54 4.48 -9.85 11.92
C ARG A 54 3.68 -11.11 12.29
N ASP A 55 3.33 -11.26 13.58
CA ASP A 55 2.56 -12.41 14.03
C ASP A 55 1.12 -12.34 13.49
N TRP A 56 0.50 -11.15 13.46
CA TRP A 56 -0.77 -10.92 12.80
C TRP A 56 -0.74 -11.27 11.30
N LEU A 57 0.31 -10.85 10.57
CA LEU A 57 0.49 -11.19 9.14
C LEU A 57 0.56 -12.69 8.92
N ARG A 58 1.24 -13.43 9.80
CA ARG A 58 1.34 -14.90 9.71
C ARG A 58 0.00 -15.60 9.88
N GLU A 59 -0.93 -15.00 10.61
CA GLU A 59 -2.27 -15.53 10.86
C GLU A 59 -3.33 -14.95 9.93
N PHE A 60 -2.95 -14.03 9.01
CA PHE A 60 -3.91 -13.36 8.12
C PHE A 60 -4.71 -14.38 7.30
N PRO A 61 -6.08 -14.32 7.30
CA PRO A 61 -6.90 -15.44 6.81
C PRO A 61 -7.10 -15.46 5.27
N GLY A 62 -6.50 -14.54 4.52
CA GLY A 62 -6.68 -14.42 3.07
C GLY A 62 -5.39 -14.13 2.32
N GLN A 63 -5.53 -13.75 1.05
CA GLN A 63 -4.41 -13.26 0.25
C GLN A 63 -4.11 -11.82 0.64
N LEU A 64 -2.85 -11.53 0.98
CA LEU A 64 -2.36 -10.19 1.31
C LEU A 64 -1.10 -9.87 0.54
N TYR A 65 -1.05 -8.67 0.00
CA TYR A 65 0.16 -8.03 -0.52
C TYR A 65 0.47 -6.82 0.36
N ALA A 66 1.71 -6.68 0.82
CA ALA A 66 2.11 -5.57 1.67
C ALA A 66 3.50 -5.05 1.30
N CYS A 67 3.71 -3.75 1.42
CA CYS A 67 5.02 -3.14 1.34
C CYS A 67 5.30 -2.31 2.59
N THR A 68 6.57 -2.04 2.89
CA THR A 68 6.94 -1.12 3.96
C THR A 68 6.70 0.34 3.57
N GLY A 69 6.42 1.18 4.58
CA GLY A 69 6.46 2.64 4.52
C GLY A 69 7.61 3.20 5.36
N ASN A 70 7.67 4.55 5.46
CA ASN A 70 8.74 5.21 6.20
C ASN A 70 8.68 4.96 7.70
N HIS A 71 7.52 4.65 8.27
CA HIS A 71 7.38 4.28 9.67
C HIS A 71 7.75 2.80 9.95
N ASP A 72 7.86 1.97 8.92
CA ASP A 72 8.16 0.54 9.04
C ASP A 72 9.66 0.24 8.95
N TRP A 73 10.46 1.28 8.78
CA TRP A 73 11.87 1.18 8.48
C TRP A 73 12.71 1.93 9.51
N TRP A 74 13.76 1.31 10.03
CA TRP A 74 14.79 1.97 10.84
C TRP A 74 16.16 1.53 10.38
N PRO A 75 17.17 2.42 10.42
CA PRO A 75 18.50 2.09 9.94
C PRO A 75 19.13 1.00 10.83
N SER A 76 19.82 0.07 10.20
CA SER A 76 20.68 -0.89 10.90
C SER A 76 21.88 -0.19 11.51
N ASP A 77 22.18 -0.47 12.79
CA ASP A 77 23.48 -0.12 13.37
C ASP A 77 24.51 -1.12 12.86
N HIS A 78 25.51 -0.67 12.09
CA HIS A 78 26.59 -1.52 11.58
C HIS A 78 27.37 -2.27 12.66
N ARG A 79 27.20 -1.91 13.92
CA ARG A 79 27.82 -2.55 15.08
C ARG A 79 26.99 -3.68 15.68
N VAL A 80 25.71 -3.76 15.31
CA VAL A 80 24.76 -4.75 15.83
C VAL A 80 24.00 -5.35 14.65
N VAL A 81 24.03 -6.68 14.52
CA VAL A 81 23.21 -7.37 13.52
C VAL A 81 21.74 -7.22 13.91
N ASP A 82 21.04 -6.36 13.21
CA ASP A 82 19.60 -6.16 13.36
C ASP A 82 18.87 -6.63 12.10
N ASN A 83 18.48 -7.89 12.10
CA ASN A 83 17.79 -8.51 10.97
C ASN A 83 16.33 -8.02 10.82
N ASP A 84 15.84 -7.16 11.70
CA ASP A 84 14.52 -6.55 11.63
C ASP A 84 14.57 -5.12 11.08
N ALA A 85 15.77 -4.50 11.05
CA ALA A 85 15.97 -3.20 10.42
C ALA A 85 15.69 -3.25 8.90
N ASP A 86 15.54 -2.09 8.29
CA ASP A 86 15.37 -1.95 6.83
C ASP A 86 14.22 -2.80 6.26
N GLY A 87 13.11 -2.88 7.00
CA GLY A 87 11.95 -3.71 6.62
C GLY A 87 12.16 -5.22 6.77
N GLY A 88 13.30 -5.66 7.35
CA GLY A 88 13.59 -7.08 7.55
C GLY A 88 12.55 -7.84 8.37
N TRP A 89 11.92 -7.15 9.30
CA TRP A 89 10.83 -7.71 10.11
C TRP A 89 9.61 -8.11 9.26
N LEU A 90 9.27 -7.32 8.21
CA LEU A 90 8.16 -7.60 7.31
C LEU A 90 8.49 -8.81 6.42
N ARG A 91 9.69 -8.87 5.85
CA ARG A 91 10.12 -10.01 5.02
C ARG A 91 10.05 -11.35 5.73
N LYS A 92 10.20 -11.37 7.06
CA LYS A 92 10.04 -12.59 7.89
C LYS A 92 8.58 -13.05 8.06
N ALA A 93 7.61 -12.25 7.64
CA ALA A 93 6.19 -12.63 7.63
C ALA A 93 5.77 -13.31 6.32
N ALA A 94 6.63 -13.30 5.28
CA ALA A 94 6.32 -13.85 3.97
C ALA A 94 5.90 -15.32 4.04
N ARG A 95 4.82 -15.65 3.32
CA ARG A 95 4.31 -17.01 3.10
C ARG A 95 3.47 -17.03 1.83
N GLU A 96 2.99 -18.19 1.41
CA GLU A 96 2.24 -18.36 0.16
C GLU A 96 1.07 -17.37 -0.02
N SER A 97 0.32 -17.10 1.05
CA SER A 97 -0.81 -16.16 1.03
C SER A 97 -0.48 -14.76 1.55
N VAL A 98 0.76 -14.49 1.96
CA VAL A 98 1.21 -13.17 2.43
C VAL A 98 2.49 -12.79 1.71
N MET A 99 2.34 -11.98 0.68
CA MET A 99 3.41 -11.47 -0.17
C MET A 99 3.84 -10.10 0.31
N VAL A 100 5.14 -9.91 0.47
CA VAL A 100 5.69 -8.69 1.09
C VAL A 100 6.81 -8.10 0.25
N ASP A 101 7.49 -7.09 0.78
CA ASP A 101 8.63 -6.42 0.16
C ASP A 101 9.52 -7.33 -0.69
N GLY A 102 9.77 -6.91 -1.93
CA GLY A 102 10.54 -7.65 -2.91
C GLY A 102 9.77 -8.72 -3.69
N THR A 103 8.47 -8.91 -3.38
CA THR A 103 7.63 -9.84 -4.16
C THR A 103 7.38 -9.30 -5.55
N CYS A 104 7.53 -10.18 -6.56
CA CYS A 104 7.09 -9.97 -7.94
C CYS A 104 6.44 -11.27 -8.43
N VAL A 105 5.12 -11.30 -8.57
CA VAL A 105 4.38 -12.49 -8.99
C VAL A 105 3.28 -12.16 -9.97
N LEU A 106 3.02 -13.05 -10.93
CA LEU A 106 1.91 -12.94 -11.88
C LEU A 106 0.69 -13.66 -11.31
N ARG A 107 -0.44 -12.95 -11.26
CA ARG A 107 -1.73 -13.50 -10.84
C ARG A 107 -2.88 -12.84 -11.60
N ASP A 108 -3.77 -13.65 -12.16
CA ASP A 108 -4.97 -13.22 -12.88
C ASP A 108 -4.70 -12.14 -13.95
N GLY A 109 -3.58 -12.26 -14.67
CA GLY A 109 -3.16 -11.34 -15.72
C GLY A 109 -2.53 -10.03 -15.24
N TYR A 110 -2.30 -9.88 -13.94
CA TYR A 110 -1.60 -8.74 -13.35
C TYR A 110 -0.29 -9.19 -12.68
N ARG A 111 0.75 -8.39 -12.85
CA ARG A 111 2.02 -8.54 -12.13
C ARG A 111 1.97 -7.77 -10.81
N PHE A 112 1.82 -8.48 -9.70
CA PHE A 112 1.89 -7.87 -8.37
C PHE A 112 3.33 -7.61 -7.97
N VAL A 113 3.64 -6.37 -7.61
CA VAL A 113 4.98 -5.94 -7.18
C VAL A 113 4.85 -5.21 -5.85
N CYS A 114 5.49 -5.73 -4.80
CA CYS A 114 5.59 -5.08 -3.49
C CYS A 114 6.95 -4.39 -3.38
N CYS A 115 6.97 -3.07 -3.56
CA CYS A 115 8.19 -2.27 -3.53
C CYS A 115 8.53 -1.84 -2.11
N PRO A 116 9.73 -2.20 -1.57
CA PRO A 116 10.17 -1.75 -0.26
C PRO A 116 10.29 -0.22 -0.20
N TRP A 117 10.10 0.36 1.00
CA TRP A 117 10.43 1.76 1.25
C TRP A 117 11.90 2.07 0.88
N ALA A 118 12.15 3.27 0.40
CA ALA A 118 13.46 3.77 -0.06
C ALA A 118 14.06 3.02 -1.28
N ASN A 119 13.25 2.26 -2.00
CA ASN A 119 13.67 1.64 -3.25
C ASN A 119 12.87 2.22 -4.42
N ALA A 120 13.55 2.46 -5.54
CA ALA A 120 12.87 2.74 -6.81
C ALA A 120 12.14 1.48 -7.29
N PRO A 121 10.87 1.58 -7.73
CA PRO A 121 10.17 0.43 -8.27
C PRO A 121 10.81 -0.06 -9.56
N VAL A 122 11.03 -1.37 -9.65
CA VAL A 122 11.44 -2.06 -10.88
C VAL A 122 10.31 -3.01 -11.27
N VAL A 123 9.69 -2.73 -12.42
CA VAL A 123 8.59 -3.54 -12.95
C VAL A 123 8.98 -3.99 -14.36
N GLU A 124 9.27 -5.27 -14.50
CA GLU A 124 9.64 -5.89 -15.77
C GLU A 124 8.44 -6.68 -16.34
N GLY A 125 8.34 -6.76 -17.66
CA GLY A 125 7.30 -7.49 -18.37
C GLY A 125 6.28 -6.58 -19.05
N GLU A 126 5.43 -7.19 -19.87
CA GLU A 126 4.43 -6.50 -20.69
C GLU A 126 3.02 -6.53 -20.07
N GLU A 127 2.83 -7.35 -19.06
CA GLU A 127 1.54 -7.47 -18.38
C GLU A 127 1.29 -6.24 -17.49
N PRO A 128 0.02 -5.78 -17.37
CA PRO A 128 -0.31 -4.72 -16.45
C PRO A 128 0.10 -5.08 -15.02
N ALA A 129 0.59 -4.11 -14.28
CA ALA A 129 1.04 -4.30 -12.90
C ALA A 129 -0.02 -3.87 -11.87
N VAL A 130 0.00 -4.50 -10.72
CA VAL A 130 -0.49 -3.95 -9.46
C VAL A 130 0.74 -3.65 -8.61
N LEU A 131 1.20 -2.39 -8.67
CA LEU A 131 2.36 -1.91 -7.94
C LEU A 131 1.93 -1.40 -6.57
N LEU A 132 2.41 -2.03 -5.51
CA LEU A 132 2.31 -1.54 -4.14
C LEU A 132 3.58 -0.75 -3.82
N VAL A 133 3.43 0.51 -3.50
CA VAL A 133 4.51 1.44 -3.13
C VAL A 133 3.96 2.40 -2.09
N HIS A 134 4.76 2.76 -1.08
CA HIS A 134 4.22 3.62 -0.02
C HIS A 134 4.09 5.08 -0.47
N ALA A 135 5.15 5.69 -0.98
CA ALA A 135 5.09 7.06 -1.48
C ALA A 135 4.34 7.12 -2.83
N PRO A 136 3.40 8.04 -3.01
CA PRO A 136 2.72 8.22 -4.29
C PRO A 136 3.66 8.87 -5.34
N PRO A 137 3.37 8.67 -6.65
CA PRO A 137 4.15 9.30 -7.71
C PRO A 137 4.03 10.83 -7.64
N LEU A 138 5.19 11.52 -7.71
CA LEU A 138 5.29 12.98 -7.69
C LEU A 138 4.43 13.63 -8.78
N ALA A 139 3.98 14.85 -8.54
CA ALA A 139 3.20 15.69 -9.46
C ALA A 139 1.83 15.10 -9.84
N THR A 140 1.23 14.36 -8.92
CA THR A 140 -0.13 13.83 -9.06
C THR A 140 -1.06 14.39 -7.98
N PRO A 141 -2.38 14.43 -8.18
CA PRO A 141 -3.32 14.85 -7.13
C PRO A 141 -3.31 14.00 -5.87
N ILE A 142 -2.77 12.75 -5.93
CA ILE A 142 -2.64 11.86 -4.78
C ILE A 142 -1.35 12.09 -3.99
N SER A 143 -0.39 12.87 -4.52
CA SER A 143 0.89 13.20 -3.89
C SER A 143 0.92 14.57 -3.22
N SER A 144 -0.18 15.32 -3.30
CA SER A 144 -0.26 16.67 -2.73
C SER A 144 -0.93 16.64 -1.36
N ASP A 145 -0.22 17.12 -0.34
CA ASP A 145 -0.68 17.31 1.02
C ASP A 145 -0.70 18.80 1.37
N LEU A 146 -1.89 19.34 1.70
CA LEU A 146 -2.09 20.76 2.07
C LEU A 146 -1.41 21.73 1.09
N GLY A 147 -1.41 21.38 -0.21
CA GLY A 147 -0.80 22.20 -1.26
C GLY A 147 0.71 22.06 -1.41
N ARG A 148 1.33 21.12 -0.71
CA ARG A 148 2.74 20.73 -0.88
C ARG A 148 2.85 19.44 -1.67
N GLU A 149 3.79 19.40 -2.61
CA GLU A 149 4.15 18.16 -3.31
C GLU A 149 5.12 17.37 -2.45
N VAL A 150 4.70 16.14 -2.07
CA VAL A 150 5.48 15.23 -1.22
C VAL A 150 5.52 13.81 -1.80
N GLY A 151 5.24 13.68 -3.10
CA GLY A 151 5.40 12.44 -3.84
C GLY A 151 6.85 12.13 -4.20
N ASP A 152 7.07 10.94 -4.69
CA ASP A 152 8.39 10.43 -5.04
C ASP A 152 8.64 10.53 -6.55
N PRO A 153 9.76 11.18 -6.99
CA PRO A 153 10.09 11.34 -8.40
C PRO A 153 10.52 10.03 -9.07
N GLU A 154 11.17 9.11 -8.35
CA GLU A 154 11.58 7.81 -8.90
C GLU A 154 10.37 6.91 -9.10
N VAL A 155 9.40 6.96 -8.17
CA VAL A 155 8.11 6.31 -8.35
C VAL A 155 7.36 6.91 -9.54
N ALA A 156 7.36 8.23 -9.72
CA ALA A 156 6.72 8.87 -10.87
C ALA A 156 7.36 8.42 -12.20
N ALA A 157 8.69 8.35 -12.26
CA ALA A 157 9.40 7.89 -13.45
C ALA A 157 9.10 6.42 -13.77
N ALA A 158 9.08 5.55 -12.76
CA ALA A 158 8.74 4.13 -12.94
C ALA A 158 7.29 3.96 -13.41
N VAL A 159 6.34 4.65 -12.78
CA VAL A 159 4.91 4.59 -13.11
C VAL A 159 4.62 5.08 -14.53
N GLY A 160 5.34 6.13 -14.98
CA GLY A 160 5.20 6.63 -16.35
C GLY A 160 5.51 5.61 -17.45
N ASN A 161 6.27 4.57 -17.12
CA ASN A 161 6.68 3.50 -18.02
C ASN A 161 5.87 2.20 -17.84
N LEU A 162 4.92 2.14 -16.91
CA LEU A 162 4.11 0.94 -16.70
C LEU A 162 3.22 0.63 -17.90
N PRO A 163 3.00 -0.65 -18.19
CA PRO A 163 2.02 -1.08 -19.19
C PRO A 163 0.64 -0.48 -18.94
N PHE A 164 -0.09 -0.24 -20.01
CA PHE A 164 -1.44 0.30 -19.92
C PHE A 164 -2.36 -0.61 -19.09
N GLY A 165 -3.22 0.01 -18.25
CA GLY A 165 -4.13 -0.72 -17.36
C GLY A 165 -3.49 -1.11 -16.02
N SER A 166 -2.23 -0.73 -15.78
CA SER A 166 -1.59 -0.92 -14.48
C SER A 166 -2.26 -0.11 -13.38
N LEU A 167 -2.19 -0.63 -12.16
CA LEU A 167 -2.70 -0.01 -10.94
C LEU A 167 -1.52 0.29 -10.01
N VAL A 168 -1.48 1.48 -9.43
CA VAL A 168 -0.50 1.89 -8.44
C VAL A 168 -1.22 2.18 -7.13
N LEU A 169 -0.92 1.44 -6.11
CA LEU A 169 -1.51 1.54 -4.79
C LEU A 169 -0.49 2.18 -3.86
N SER A 170 -0.84 3.31 -3.24
CA SER A 170 0.07 4.07 -2.38
C SER A 170 -0.61 4.58 -1.11
N GLY A 171 0.16 5.14 -0.20
CA GLY A 171 -0.25 5.75 1.04
C GLY A 171 0.51 7.05 1.30
N HIS A 172 1.13 7.18 2.51
CA HIS A 172 2.02 8.26 2.91
C HIS A 172 1.34 9.63 3.06
N ILE A 173 0.50 10.01 2.12
CA ILE A 173 -0.24 11.26 2.16
C ILE A 173 -1.59 11.01 2.81
N HIS A 174 -1.76 11.54 4.04
CA HIS A 174 -2.94 11.24 4.85
C HIS A 174 -4.19 11.97 4.39
N ASP A 175 -4.05 13.17 3.82
CA ASP A 175 -5.17 13.94 3.26
C ASP A 175 -4.88 14.33 1.80
N PRO A 176 -4.89 13.36 0.87
CA PRO A 176 -4.58 13.63 -0.53
C PRO A 176 -5.68 14.49 -1.16
N ARG A 177 -5.30 15.44 -2.03
CA ARG A 177 -6.24 16.32 -2.73
C ARG A 177 -7.30 15.53 -3.50
N ARG A 178 -6.94 14.34 -4.01
CA ARG A 178 -7.83 13.34 -4.60
C ARG A 178 -7.37 11.95 -4.20
N TRP A 179 -8.29 11.00 -4.14
CA TRP A 179 -7.98 9.61 -3.83
C TRP A 179 -7.50 8.79 -5.04
N HIS A 180 -7.57 9.35 -6.25
CA HIS A 180 -7.08 8.75 -7.50
C HIS A 180 -6.47 9.76 -8.44
N ALA A 181 -5.59 9.29 -9.32
CA ALA A 181 -4.98 10.02 -10.41
C ALA A 181 -4.65 9.08 -11.57
N ARG A 182 -4.38 9.63 -12.75
CA ARG A 182 -3.79 8.90 -13.88
C ARG A 182 -2.40 9.45 -14.15
N LEU A 183 -1.43 8.55 -14.36
CA LEU A 183 -0.08 8.89 -14.80
C LEU A 183 0.34 7.88 -15.89
N GLY A 184 0.58 8.38 -17.10
CA GLY A 184 0.82 7.50 -18.25
C GLY A 184 -0.33 6.53 -18.50
N GLY A 185 0.00 5.25 -18.61
CA GLY A 185 -0.96 4.14 -18.76
C GLY A 185 -1.56 3.63 -17.45
N ALA A 186 -1.09 4.12 -16.29
CA ALA A 186 -1.46 3.60 -14.99
C ALA A 186 -2.51 4.46 -14.26
N TRP A 187 -3.33 3.80 -13.44
CA TRP A 187 -4.21 4.43 -12.47
C TRP A 187 -3.61 4.33 -11.07
N CYS A 188 -3.48 5.46 -10.41
CA CYS A 188 -2.84 5.60 -9.11
C CYS A 188 -3.90 5.89 -8.04
N PHE A 189 -3.79 5.25 -6.88
CA PHE A 189 -4.75 5.31 -5.79
C PHE A 189 -4.06 5.56 -4.45
N ASN A 190 -4.66 6.44 -3.64
CA ASN A 190 -4.30 6.67 -2.25
C ASN A 190 -5.58 6.94 -1.43
N PRO A 191 -5.97 6.08 -0.48
CA PRO A 191 -7.17 6.27 0.32
C PRO A 191 -7.02 7.38 1.37
N GLY A 192 -5.80 7.83 1.66
CA GLY A 192 -5.56 8.71 2.79
C GLY A 192 -5.90 8.06 4.14
N VAL A 193 -5.87 8.86 5.21
CA VAL A 193 -6.06 8.37 6.58
C VAL A 193 -6.95 9.30 7.39
N ASP A 194 -8.12 8.84 7.78
CA ASP A 194 -8.91 9.48 8.83
C ASP A 194 -8.62 8.83 10.18
N ARG A 195 -7.71 9.44 10.95
CA ARG A 195 -7.32 8.92 12.27
C ARG A 195 -8.44 8.92 13.31
N SER A 196 -9.54 9.60 13.07
CA SER A 196 -10.71 9.61 13.96
C SER A 196 -11.69 8.47 13.68
N ALA A 197 -11.59 7.84 12.51
CA ALA A 197 -12.51 6.81 12.07
C ALA A 197 -12.33 5.48 12.82
N ALA A 198 -13.44 4.78 13.04
CA ALA A 198 -13.43 3.44 13.65
C ALA A 198 -12.81 2.38 12.72
N ILE A 199 -12.92 2.56 11.40
CA ILE A 199 -12.35 1.70 10.36
C ILE A 199 -11.45 2.53 9.45
N PRO A 200 -10.42 1.92 8.81
CA PRO A 200 -9.51 2.66 7.94
C PRO A 200 -10.23 3.18 6.69
N SER A 201 -9.76 4.33 6.18
CA SER A 201 -10.06 4.72 4.81
C SER A 201 -9.58 3.63 3.86
N HIS A 202 -10.36 3.30 2.83
CA HIS A 202 -10.01 2.22 1.92
C HIS A 202 -10.60 2.42 0.53
N ILE A 203 -10.03 1.71 -0.43
CA ILE A 203 -10.52 1.67 -1.82
C ILE A 203 -10.81 0.23 -2.19
N VAL A 204 -11.99 -0.02 -2.70
CA VAL A 204 -12.37 -1.28 -3.32
C VAL A 204 -12.15 -1.13 -4.82
N ILE A 205 -11.36 -2.01 -5.41
CA ILE A 205 -11.00 -2.01 -6.84
C ILE A 205 -11.50 -3.31 -7.44
N ASP A 206 -12.27 -3.22 -8.52
CA ASP A 206 -12.68 -4.37 -9.32
C ASP A 206 -12.02 -4.29 -10.69
N THR A 207 -11.06 -5.18 -10.94
CA THR A 207 -10.32 -5.19 -12.21
C THR A 207 -11.15 -5.75 -13.36
N ALA A 208 -12.20 -6.52 -13.09
CA ALA A 208 -13.07 -7.08 -14.14
C ALA A 208 -14.02 -6.01 -14.71
N THR A 209 -14.60 -5.19 -13.83
CA THR A 209 -15.47 -4.08 -14.24
C THR A 209 -14.71 -2.78 -14.47
N LYS A 210 -13.41 -2.74 -14.11
CA LYS A 210 -12.55 -1.54 -14.16
C LYS A 210 -13.14 -0.40 -13.36
N GLU A 211 -13.57 -0.71 -12.14
CA GLU A 211 -14.20 0.23 -11.22
C GLU A 211 -13.43 0.33 -9.90
N ALA A 212 -13.39 1.52 -9.34
CA ALA A 212 -12.90 1.75 -7.99
C ALA A 212 -13.89 2.59 -7.19
N THR A 213 -14.06 2.22 -5.91
CA THR A 213 -14.91 2.94 -4.96
C THR A 213 -14.09 3.27 -3.71
N PHE A 214 -14.06 4.53 -3.37
CA PHE A 214 -13.41 5.04 -2.16
C PHE A 214 -14.40 5.08 -1.00
N ARG A 215 -13.95 4.70 0.20
CA ARG A 215 -14.64 4.83 1.48
C ARG A 215 -13.72 5.39 2.54
N GLY A 216 -14.06 6.54 3.07
CA GLY A 216 -13.27 7.22 4.10
C GLY A 216 -13.83 8.59 4.42
N PHE A 217 -13.35 9.19 5.51
CA PHE A 217 -13.78 10.53 5.94
C PHE A 217 -15.29 10.68 6.03
N GLY A 218 -15.99 9.64 6.50
CA GLY A 218 -17.44 9.61 6.64
C GLY A 218 -18.23 9.56 5.33
N ARG A 219 -17.59 9.28 4.18
CA ARG A 219 -18.23 9.27 2.85
C ARG A 219 -17.82 8.05 2.02
N GLU A 220 -18.68 7.74 1.05
CA GLU A 220 -18.40 6.81 -0.05
C GLU A 220 -18.45 7.60 -1.36
N ILE A 221 -17.45 7.43 -2.20
CA ILE A 221 -17.33 8.11 -3.50
C ILE A 221 -17.03 7.07 -4.57
N GLY A 222 -17.85 7.03 -5.61
CA GLY A 222 -17.69 6.13 -6.75
C GLY A 222 -18.97 5.44 -7.14
N PRO A 223 -18.92 4.42 -8.00
CA PRO A 223 -17.69 3.94 -8.62
C PRO A 223 -17.11 4.93 -9.63
N MET A 224 -15.78 5.07 -9.61
CA MET A 224 -15.02 5.66 -10.70
C MET A 224 -14.67 4.54 -11.68
N ARG A 225 -14.88 4.75 -12.97
CA ARG A 225 -14.52 3.81 -14.03
C ARG A 225 -13.31 4.29 -14.80
N TRP A 226 -12.41 3.35 -15.12
CA TRP A 226 -11.34 3.63 -16.07
C TRP A 226 -11.60 2.89 -17.38
N ALA A 227 -11.46 3.61 -18.48
CA ALA A 227 -11.57 3.03 -19.81
C ALA A 227 -10.29 2.29 -20.22
N ASP A 228 -10.41 1.39 -21.19
CA ASP A 228 -9.27 0.89 -21.94
C ASP A 228 -8.60 2.06 -22.71
N ALA A 229 -7.38 1.83 -23.21
CA ALA A 229 -6.77 2.75 -24.14
C ALA A 229 -7.64 2.77 -25.42
N ASP A 230 -8.07 3.95 -25.83
CA ASP A 230 -8.57 4.19 -27.16
C ASP A 230 -7.43 4.04 -28.17
#